data_303ff187fde2aeb50c92a83fe1301565
#
_entry.id   303ff187fde2aeb50c92a83fe1301565
#
_cell.length_a   1.000
_cell.length_b   1.000
_cell.length_c   1.000
_cell.angle_alpha   90.00
_cell.angle_beta   90.00
_cell.angle_gamma   90.00
#
_symmetry.space_group_name_H-M   'P 1'
#
loop_
_entity.id
_entity.type
_entity.pdbx_description
1 polymer ?
#
loop_
_entity_poly.entity_id
_entity_poly.type
_entity_poly.pdbx_seq_one_letter_code
_entity_poly.pdbx_strand_id
1 'polypeptide(L)'
;MIGIIDYGSGNVQAIATIYKKLNINYQVITKPDDLVKADKLILPGVGAFDATMQQLIDSGLKDKLNELVLGKKVPILGICVGLQVMGCKSDEGNLPGLGWIAGKVSRFDETKIKFKPKLPHMGWNTINDVQNHKFLK
;
A
#
# COMPACT_ATOMS: atom_id res chain seq x y z
N MET A 1 -4.99 -14.96 9.48
CA MET A 1 -5.63 -14.69 8.16
C MET A 1 -5.12 -13.38 7.57
N ILE A 2 -4.91 -13.30 6.26
CA ILE A 2 -4.50 -12.08 5.57
C ILE A 2 -5.74 -11.29 5.14
N GLY A 3 -5.82 -10.02 5.49
CA GLY A 3 -6.86 -9.11 5.00
C GLY A 3 -6.36 -8.30 3.81
N ILE A 4 -7.00 -8.43 2.65
CA ILE A 4 -6.73 -7.62 1.46
C ILE A 4 -7.77 -6.51 1.43
N ILE A 5 -7.33 -5.26 1.58
CA ILE A 5 -8.24 -4.12 1.69
C ILE A 5 -8.72 -3.72 0.31
N ASP A 6 -10.04 -3.74 0.13
CA ASP A 6 -10.70 -3.29 -1.10
C ASP A 6 -11.52 -2.03 -0.80
N TYR A 7 -10.97 -0.90 -1.19
CA TYR A 7 -11.57 0.43 -1.07
C TYR A 7 -11.77 1.11 -2.42
N GLY A 8 -11.74 0.31 -3.49
CA GLY A 8 -11.92 0.78 -4.86
C GLY A 8 -10.61 1.12 -5.59
N SER A 9 -9.44 0.90 -4.97
CA SER A 9 -8.13 1.12 -5.60
C SER A 9 -7.26 -0.13 -5.55
N GLY A 10 -6.47 -0.34 -6.59
CA GLY A 10 -5.55 -1.47 -6.70
C GLY A 10 -6.15 -2.72 -7.32
N ASN A 11 -5.27 -3.65 -7.74
CA ASN A 11 -5.69 -4.92 -8.32
C ASN A 11 -5.87 -6.00 -7.23
N VAL A 12 -6.95 -5.88 -6.46
CA VAL A 12 -7.29 -6.78 -5.35
C VAL A 12 -7.38 -8.23 -5.82
N GLN A 13 -7.99 -8.48 -6.99
CA GLN A 13 -8.18 -9.84 -7.51
C GLN A 13 -6.87 -10.52 -7.89
N ALA A 14 -5.90 -9.79 -8.42
CA ALA A 14 -4.59 -10.34 -8.72
C ALA A 14 -3.89 -10.81 -7.43
N ILE A 15 -3.95 -10.01 -6.37
CA ILE A 15 -3.40 -10.35 -5.05
C ILE A 15 -4.12 -11.57 -4.47
N ALA A 16 -5.46 -11.55 -4.46
CA ALA A 16 -6.28 -12.66 -3.98
C ALA A 16 -5.97 -13.97 -4.71
N THR A 17 -5.76 -13.90 -6.03
CA THR A 17 -5.40 -15.07 -6.86
C THR A 17 -4.06 -15.68 -6.43
N ILE A 18 -3.08 -14.84 -6.08
CA ILE A 18 -1.77 -15.32 -5.58
C ILE A 18 -1.95 -16.06 -4.25
N TYR A 19 -2.67 -15.48 -3.28
CA TYR A 19 -2.92 -16.12 -2.00
C TYR A 19 -3.70 -17.43 -2.15
N LYS A 20 -4.68 -17.47 -3.05
CA LYS A 20 -5.41 -18.70 -3.39
C LYS A 20 -4.48 -19.79 -3.94
N LYS A 21 -3.58 -19.45 -4.87
CA LYS A 21 -2.60 -20.39 -5.43
C LYS A 21 -1.60 -20.92 -4.39
N LEU A 22 -1.26 -20.08 -3.41
CA LEU A 22 -0.36 -20.45 -2.32
C LEU A 22 -1.05 -21.18 -1.17
N ASN A 23 -2.38 -21.42 -1.26
CA ASN A 23 -3.21 -21.99 -0.19
C ASN A 23 -3.08 -21.22 1.14
N ILE A 24 -2.88 -19.90 1.09
CA ILE A 24 -2.84 -19.03 2.26
C ILE A 24 -4.23 -18.46 2.50
N ASN A 25 -4.71 -18.58 3.74
CA ASN A 25 -6.01 -18.06 4.13
C ASN A 25 -6.05 -16.53 4.06
N TYR A 26 -6.98 -15.99 3.27
CA TYR A 26 -7.19 -14.56 3.09
C TYR A 26 -8.67 -14.20 3.03
N GLN A 27 -8.96 -12.93 3.22
CA GLN A 27 -10.27 -12.34 3.00
C GLN A 27 -10.11 -10.98 2.31
N VAL A 28 -10.94 -10.71 1.30
CA VAL A 28 -11.10 -9.36 0.74
C VAL A 28 -12.02 -8.58 1.68
N ILE A 29 -11.56 -7.42 2.12
CA ILE A 29 -12.22 -6.62 3.17
C ILE A 29 -12.71 -5.31 2.55
N THR A 30 -14.03 -5.14 2.57
CA THR A 30 -14.74 -3.95 2.09
C THR A 30 -15.43 -3.18 3.21
N LYS A 31 -15.49 -3.74 4.43
CA LYS A 31 -16.20 -3.15 5.58
C LYS A 31 -15.29 -3.01 6.79
N PRO A 32 -15.40 -1.92 7.56
CA PRO A 32 -14.59 -1.70 8.75
C PRO A 32 -14.65 -2.84 9.78
N ASP A 33 -15.81 -3.43 9.99
CA ASP A 33 -16.00 -4.49 10.97
C ASP A 33 -15.25 -5.79 10.63
N ASP A 34 -14.98 -6.04 9.35
CA ASP A 34 -14.25 -7.23 8.93
C ASP A 34 -12.73 -7.09 9.13
N LEU A 35 -12.21 -5.86 9.26
CA LEU A 35 -10.79 -5.61 9.47
C LEU A 35 -10.24 -6.27 10.74
N VAL A 36 -11.04 -6.40 11.79
CA VAL A 36 -10.61 -6.99 13.07
C VAL A 36 -10.32 -8.50 12.99
N LYS A 37 -10.76 -9.16 11.92
CA LYS A 37 -10.56 -10.59 11.70
C LYS A 37 -9.19 -10.91 11.11
N ALA A 38 -8.47 -9.90 10.62
CA ALA A 38 -7.20 -10.07 9.94
C ALA A 38 -6.01 -9.92 10.91
N ASP A 39 -5.06 -10.84 10.82
CA ASP A 39 -3.80 -10.81 11.57
C ASP A 39 -2.75 -9.93 10.87
N LYS A 40 -2.85 -9.80 9.55
CA LYS A 40 -1.98 -8.97 8.70
C LYS A 40 -2.83 -8.37 7.59
N LEU A 41 -2.46 -7.18 7.13
CA LEU A 41 -3.20 -6.43 6.14
C LEU A 41 -2.37 -6.18 4.89
N ILE A 42 -3.04 -6.08 3.75
CA ILE A 42 -2.46 -5.59 2.49
C ILE A 42 -3.28 -4.39 2.04
N LEU A 43 -2.60 -3.28 1.80
CA LEU A 43 -3.16 -2.05 1.26
C LEU A 43 -2.67 -1.88 -0.18
N PRO A 44 -3.41 -2.36 -1.18
CA PRO A 44 -3.09 -2.09 -2.57
C PRO A 44 -3.44 -0.64 -2.91
N GLY A 45 -2.89 -0.12 -3.99
CA GLY A 45 -3.27 1.19 -4.51
C GLY A 45 -2.79 1.37 -5.93
N VAL A 46 -3.59 2.03 -6.77
CA VAL A 46 -3.26 2.35 -8.16
C VAL A 46 -3.81 3.74 -8.52
N GLY A 47 -3.08 4.45 -9.37
CA GLY A 47 -3.46 5.77 -9.84
C GLY A 47 -2.80 6.91 -9.06
N ALA A 48 -3.47 8.07 -8.98
CA ALA A 48 -2.94 9.26 -8.31
C ALA A 48 -3.10 9.18 -6.79
N PHE A 49 -2.18 9.82 -6.07
CA PHE A 49 -2.14 9.86 -4.61
C PHE A 49 -3.47 10.37 -4.00
N ASP A 50 -3.93 11.54 -4.44
CA ASP A 50 -5.15 12.14 -3.90
C ASP A 50 -6.39 11.31 -4.18
N ALA A 51 -6.50 10.74 -5.39
CA ALA A 51 -7.62 9.86 -5.75
C ALA A 51 -7.65 8.62 -4.85
N THR A 52 -6.49 8.01 -4.61
CA THR A 52 -6.36 6.84 -3.72
C THR A 52 -6.71 7.19 -2.27
N MET A 53 -6.24 8.35 -1.78
CA MET A 53 -6.61 8.82 -0.44
C MET A 53 -8.10 9.11 -0.31
N GLN A 54 -8.72 9.75 -1.33
CA GLN A 54 -10.14 10.04 -1.32
C GLN A 54 -10.98 8.77 -1.30
N GLN A 55 -10.65 7.78 -2.15
CA GLN A 55 -11.32 6.48 -2.15
C GLN A 55 -11.23 5.78 -0.79
N LEU A 56 -10.05 5.85 -0.14
CA LEU A 56 -9.89 5.27 1.19
C LEU A 56 -10.73 5.97 2.26
N ILE A 57 -10.86 7.30 2.18
CA ILE A 57 -11.72 8.09 3.06
C ILE A 57 -13.20 7.73 2.83
N ASP A 58 -13.64 7.74 1.58
CA ASP A 58 -15.03 7.49 1.18
C ASP A 58 -15.50 6.07 1.51
N SER A 59 -14.58 5.10 1.51
CA SER A 59 -14.88 3.72 1.90
C SER A 59 -15.22 3.55 3.39
N GLY A 60 -14.91 4.54 4.23
CA GLY A 60 -15.06 4.46 5.68
C GLY A 60 -14.06 3.55 6.40
N LEU A 61 -13.08 2.97 5.67
CA LEU A 61 -12.10 2.04 6.26
C LEU A 61 -10.96 2.75 7.00
N LYS A 62 -10.70 4.02 6.69
CA LYS A 62 -9.53 4.77 7.15
C LYS A 62 -9.37 4.78 8.67
N ASP A 63 -10.42 5.12 9.40
CA ASP A 63 -10.33 5.30 10.85
C ASP A 63 -10.09 3.98 11.56
N LYS A 64 -10.75 2.92 11.10
CA LYS A 64 -10.52 1.57 11.62
C LYS A 64 -9.14 1.04 11.30
N LEU A 65 -8.60 1.36 10.13
CA LEU A 65 -7.22 1.05 9.78
C LEU A 65 -6.22 1.79 10.69
N ASN A 66 -6.45 3.06 10.98
CA ASN A 66 -5.63 3.83 11.93
C ASN A 66 -5.61 3.17 13.31
N GLU A 67 -6.78 2.77 13.83
CA GLU A 67 -6.88 2.06 15.11
C GLU A 67 -6.04 0.77 15.11
N LEU A 68 -6.16 -0.04 14.06
CA LEU A 68 -5.48 -1.34 13.98
C LEU A 68 -3.97 -1.18 13.78
N VAL A 69 -3.55 -0.32 12.87
CA VAL A 69 -2.13 -0.15 12.51
C VAL A 69 -1.37 0.60 13.59
N LEU A 70 -1.89 1.76 14.02
CA LEU A 70 -1.20 2.60 15.00
C LEU A 70 -1.44 2.13 16.43
N GLY A 71 -2.66 1.71 16.77
CA GLY A 71 -3.03 1.28 18.11
C GLY A 71 -2.64 -0.16 18.39
N LYS A 72 -3.15 -1.10 17.60
CA LYS A 72 -2.92 -2.54 17.82
C LYS A 72 -1.66 -3.09 17.16
N LYS A 73 -0.95 -2.26 16.36
CA LYS A 73 0.28 -2.65 15.65
C LYS A 73 0.10 -3.84 14.70
N VAL A 74 -1.08 -3.96 14.09
CA VAL A 74 -1.33 -4.98 13.07
C VAL A 74 -0.38 -4.74 11.89
N PRO A 75 0.42 -5.73 11.47
CA PRO A 75 1.32 -5.57 10.35
C PRO A 75 0.57 -5.30 9.05
N ILE A 76 1.04 -4.33 8.28
CA ILE A 76 0.44 -3.95 7.00
C ILE A 76 1.51 -3.80 5.92
N LEU A 77 1.21 -4.31 4.72
CA LEU A 77 2.02 -4.16 3.52
C LEU A 77 1.31 -3.24 2.54
N GLY A 78 1.90 -2.09 2.24
CA GLY A 78 1.46 -1.22 1.14
C GLY A 78 2.08 -1.63 -0.19
N ILE A 79 1.28 -1.66 -1.23
CA ILE A 79 1.72 -1.99 -2.59
C ILE A 79 1.48 -0.78 -3.49
N CYS A 80 2.54 -0.29 -4.16
CA CYS A 80 2.52 0.83 -5.09
C CYS A 80 1.97 2.11 -4.40
N VAL A 81 0.89 2.71 -4.90
CA VAL A 81 0.29 3.89 -4.25
C VAL A 81 -0.23 3.58 -2.85
N GLY A 82 -0.62 2.33 -2.57
CA GLY A 82 -0.95 1.88 -1.22
C GLY A 82 0.19 2.06 -0.21
N LEU A 83 1.47 1.89 -0.63
CA LEU A 83 2.62 2.25 0.19
C LEU A 83 2.77 3.78 0.29
N GLN A 84 2.57 4.50 -0.81
CA GLN A 84 2.75 5.94 -0.83
C GLN A 84 1.79 6.66 0.11
N VAL A 85 0.52 6.26 0.16
CA VAL A 85 -0.47 6.87 1.06
C VAL A 85 -0.19 6.63 2.55
N MET A 86 0.70 5.68 2.91
CA MET A 86 1.15 5.51 4.29
C MET A 86 2.04 6.67 4.77
N GLY A 87 2.66 7.43 3.86
CA GLY A 87 3.44 8.62 4.18
C GLY A 87 2.60 9.79 4.65
N CYS A 88 3.24 10.93 4.93
CA CYS A 88 2.54 12.13 5.39
C CYS A 88 1.92 12.93 4.23
N LYS A 89 2.59 12.96 3.07
CA LYS A 89 2.18 13.75 1.89
C LYS A 89 2.90 13.29 0.63
N SER A 90 2.44 13.77 -0.52
CA SER A 90 3.07 13.53 -1.83
C SER A 90 3.27 14.83 -2.61
N ASP A 91 4.30 14.88 -3.47
CA ASP A 91 4.48 15.96 -4.47
C ASP A 91 3.43 15.88 -5.58
N GLU A 92 2.76 14.74 -5.72
CA GLU A 92 1.73 14.51 -6.74
C GLU A 92 0.37 15.12 -6.36
N GLY A 93 0.10 15.27 -5.04
CA GLY A 93 -1.20 15.66 -4.55
C GLY A 93 -1.18 16.71 -3.44
N ASN A 94 -2.38 17.09 -2.99
CA ASN A 94 -2.60 18.07 -1.95
C ASN A 94 -3.20 17.46 -0.67
N LEU A 95 -3.80 16.27 -0.76
CA LEU A 95 -4.35 15.60 0.40
C LEU A 95 -3.24 15.09 1.33
N PRO A 96 -3.46 15.13 2.65
CA PRO A 96 -2.55 14.46 3.58
C PRO A 96 -2.67 12.94 3.41
N GLY A 97 -1.54 12.25 3.56
CA GLY A 97 -1.53 10.80 3.66
C GLY A 97 -1.95 10.30 5.05
N LEU A 98 -1.76 9.01 5.29
CA LEU A 98 -2.13 8.38 6.56
C LEU A 98 -1.17 8.72 7.71
N GLY A 99 0.06 9.17 7.40
CA GLY A 99 1.05 9.55 8.40
C GLY A 99 1.59 8.37 9.23
N TRP A 100 1.45 7.14 8.75
CA TRP A 100 1.99 5.96 9.46
C TRP A 100 3.51 5.85 9.33
N ILE A 101 4.04 6.40 8.24
CA ILE A 101 5.46 6.51 7.97
C ILE A 101 5.83 7.99 7.96
N ALA A 102 6.76 8.40 8.82
CA ALA A 102 7.27 9.76 8.86
C ALA A 102 8.12 10.07 7.61
N GLY A 103 7.45 10.36 6.50
CA GLY A 103 8.08 10.58 5.22
C GLY A 103 7.16 11.26 4.22
N LYS A 104 7.77 11.76 3.14
CA LYS A 104 7.12 12.39 2.01
C LYS A 104 7.41 11.59 0.74
N VAL A 105 6.40 11.39 -0.08
CA VAL A 105 6.57 10.85 -1.44
C VAL A 105 7.02 11.99 -2.34
N SER A 106 8.25 11.89 -2.85
CA SER A 106 8.83 12.92 -3.72
C SER A 106 8.97 12.41 -5.14
N ARG A 107 8.79 13.32 -6.10
CA ARG A 107 9.06 13.05 -7.51
C ARG A 107 10.57 12.82 -7.70
N PHE A 108 10.91 11.87 -8.57
CA PHE A 108 12.31 11.68 -8.96
C PHE A 108 12.86 12.92 -9.67
N ASP A 109 14.09 13.28 -9.32
CA ASP A 109 14.84 14.32 -10.02
C ASP A 109 15.31 13.79 -11.39
N GLU A 110 14.59 14.16 -12.46
CA GLU A 110 14.87 13.70 -13.81
C GLU A 110 16.25 14.13 -14.33
N THR A 111 16.86 15.16 -13.74
CA THR A 111 18.20 15.61 -14.13
C THR A 111 19.27 14.59 -13.74
N LYS A 112 19.01 13.79 -12.72
CA LYS A 112 19.91 12.73 -12.22
C LYS A 112 19.71 11.39 -12.91
N ILE A 113 18.63 11.21 -13.69
CA ILE A 113 18.35 9.98 -14.41
C ILE A 113 19.11 9.97 -15.73
N LYS A 114 20.07 9.05 -15.88
CA LYS A 114 20.96 8.97 -17.04
C LYS A 114 20.33 8.28 -18.25
N PHE A 115 19.40 7.33 -18.04
CA PHE A 115 18.84 6.48 -19.09
C PHE A 115 17.39 6.84 -19.40
N LYS A 116 16.98 6.62 -20.64
CA LYS A 116 15.59 6.81 -21.09
C LYS A 116 14.84 5.45 -21.13
N PRO A 117 13.52 5.40 -20.92
CA PRO A 117 12.69 6.54 -20.52
C PRO A 117 12.98 6.97 -19.07
N LYS A 118 12.99 8.29 -18.81
CA LYS A 118 13.26 8.80 -17.47
C LYS A 118 12.11 8.47 -16.50
N LEU A 119 10.88 8.72 -16.92
CA LEU A 119 9.67 8.44 -16.16
C LEU A 119 8.57 7.92 -17.12
N PRO A 120 7.66 7.06 -16.63
CA PRO A 120 7.66 6.43 -15.30
C PRO A 120 8.77 5.37 -15.16
N HIS A 121 9.27 5.16 -13.92
CA HIS A 121 10.18 4.07 -13.62
C HIS A 121 9.40 2.76 -13.53
N MET A 122 9.42 1.98 -14.59
CA MET A 122 8.70 0.71 -14.72
C MET A 122 9.61 -0.36 -15.31
N GLY A 123 9.43 -1.59 -14.86
CA GLY A 123 10.15 -2.74 -15.34
C GLY A 123 10.51 -3.73 -14.23
N TRP A 124 11.09 -4.85 -14.62
CA TRP A 124 11.62 -5.84 -13.70
C TRP A 124 13.04 -5.45 -13.30
N ASN A 125 13.29 -5.40 -12.00
CA ASN A 125 14.59 -5.13 -11.42
C ASN A 125 14.98 -6.20 -10.42
N THR A 126 16.28 -6.43 -10.28
CA THR A 126 16.82 -7.27 -9.20
C THR A 126 16.90 -6.45 -7.92
N ILE A 127 16.48 -7.03 -6.81
CA ILE A 127 16.70 -6.46 -5.48
C ILE A 127 18.07 -6.91 -5.02
N ASN A 128 18.98 -5.96 -4.82
CA ASN A 128 20.31 -6.20 -4.26
C ASN A 128 20.34 -5.78 -2.78
N ASP A 129 21.36 -6.26 -2.05
CA ASP A 129 21.60 -5.88 -0.65
C ASP A 129 20.41 -6.11 0.30
N VAL A 130 19.73 -7.20 0.10
CA VAL A 130 18.68 -7.69 1.01
C VAL A 130 19.33 -8.16 2.33
N GLN A 131 19.90 -7.22 3.08
CA GLN A 131 20.56 -7.51 4.34
C GLN A 131 19.57 -8.21 5.27
N ASN A 132 19.77 -9.50 5.53
CA ASN A 132 19.17 -10.33 6.59
C ASN A 132 17.78 -9.86 7.13
N HIS A 133 16.98 -9.19 6.30
CA HIS A 133 15.70 -8.69 6.70
C HIS A 133 14.68 -9.83 6.73
N LYS A 134 14.04 -10.04 7.89
CA LYS A 134 13.08 -11.14 8.10
C LYS A 134 11.97 -11.23 7.03
N PHE A 135 11.65 -10.12 6.39
CA PHE A 135 10.63 -10.02 5.35
C PHE A 135 11.08 -10.58 3.99
N LEU A 136 12.39 -10.65 3.74
CA LEU A 136 12.97 -11.02 2.45
C LEU A 136 13.77 -12.34 2.51
N LYS A 137 13.53 -13.15 3.52
CA LYS A 137 14.08 -14.50 3.67
C LYS A 137 13.23 -15.53 2.97
#